data_5fd16e41f45eee0ce64350530b4a97f9
#
_entry.id   5fd16e41f45eee0ce64350530b4a97f9
#
_cell.length_a   1.000
_cell.length_b   1.000
_cell.length_c   1.000
_cell.angle_alpha   90.00
_cell.angle_beta   90.00
_cell.angle_gamma   90.00
#
_symmetry.space_group_name_H-M   'P 1'
#
loop_
_entity.id
_entity.type
_entity.pdbx_description
1 polymer ?
#
loop_
_entity_poly.entity_id
_entity_poly.type
_entity_poly.pdbx_seq_one_letter_code
_entity_poly.pdbx_strand_id
1 'polypeptide(L)'
;KGLYAGIYSKTPRIGMPYKTSSGNINLGPAPFESLKTNVQLIGKPNADAPELIPLDKTGQTGDAWLRASDNKKCENTPILATVRGMIKEALPENRNTLDKGTTSDVLNKEESLSANGKKIFGPYELHDDGYGVDRTLNLISNNSTVAIRTSTKNRVSFIELPEDARSYTGVLSYYSTWQLQLRDTNDVSEN
;
A
#
# COMPACT_ATOMS: atom_id res chain seq x y z
N LYS A 1 -22.58 0.56 16.86
CA LYS A 1 -22.32 0.89 15.43
C LYS A 1 -21.73 -0.36 14.78
N GLY A 2 -22.43 -0.95 13.79
CA GLY A 2 -22.02 -2.20 13.14
C GLY A 2 -21.05 -1.97 11.98
N LEU A 3 -20.47 -3.09 11.50
CA LEU A 3 -19.76 -3.12 10.24
C LEU A 3 -20.72 -3.36 9.09
N TYR A 4 -20.38 -2.84 7.94
CA TYR A 4 -21.13 -2.99 6.71
C TYR A 4 -20.28 -3.72 5.67
N ALA A 5 -20.86 -4.65 4.96
CA ALA A 5 -20.25 -5.29 3.80
C ALA A 5 -20.82 -4.66 2.53
N GLY A 6 -19.95 -4.44 1.55
CA GLY A 6 -20.35 -3.86 0.26
C GLY A 6 -19.28 -4.00 -0.80
N ILE A 7 -19.59 -3.56 -2.00
CA ILE A 7 -18.65 -3.51 -3.12
C ILE A 7 -18.30 -2.04 -3.36
N TYR A 8 -17.01 -1.72 -3.32
CA TYR A 8 -16.48 -0.40 -3.67
C TYR A 8 -15.40 -0.55 -4.75
N SER A 9 -15.56 0.16 -5.86
CA SER A 9 -14.66 0.05 -7.01
C SER A 9 -14.40 -1.41 -7.42
N LYS A 10 -15.47 -2.21 -7.54
CA LYS A 10 -15.44 -3.65 -7.87
C LYS A 10 -14.77 -4.56 -6.82
N THR A 11 -14.34 -4.03 -5.69
CA THR A 11 -13.69 -4.80 -4.62
C THR A 11 -14.65 -4.98 -3.44
N PRO A 12 -14.88 -6.23 -2.98
CA PRO A 12 -15.63 -6.49 -1.73
C PRO A 12 -14.89 -5.87 -0.55
N ARG A 13 -15.62 -5.17 0.31
CA ARG A 13 -15.05 -4.53 1.51
C ARG A 13 -15.96 -4.72 2.71
N ILE A 14 -15.35 -4.81 3.88
CA ILE A 14 -16.03 -4.69 5.17
C ILE A 14 -15.48 -3.44 5.85
N GLY A 15 -16.37 -2.55 6.27
CA GLY A 15 -15.93 -1.29 6.85
C GLY A 15 -17.03 -0.48 7.51
N MET A 16 -16.67 0.72 7.91
CA MET A 16 -17.60 1.71 8.44
C MET A 16 -18.07 2.66 7.35
N PRO A 17 -19.36 3.03 7.31
CA PRO A 17 -19.82 4.02 6.35
C PRO A 17 -19.27 5.41 6.70
N TYR A 18 -18.87 6.14 5.68
CA TYR A 18 -18.54 7.56 5.79
C TYR A 18 -19.17 8.36 4.67
N LYS A 19 -19.46 9.63 4.93
CA LYS A 19 -20.02 10.54 3.94
C LYS A 19 -18.87 11.29 3.24
N THR A 20 -18.84 11.22 1.93
CA THR A 20 -17.88 11.97 1.11
C THR A 20 -18.23 13.45 1.08
N SER A 21 -17.30 14.30 0.62
CA SER A 21 -17.56 15.73 0.37
C SER A 21 -18.69 15.97 -0.64
N SER A 22 -18.89 15.05 -1.59
CA SER A 22 -19.99 15.07 -2.55
C SER A 22 -21.33 14.57 -2.00
N GLY A 23 -21.38 14.15 -0.73
CA GLY A 23 -22.59 13.68 -0.07
C GLY A 23 -22.87 12.17 -0.22
N ASN A 24 -22.09 11.43 -1.00
CA ASN A 24 -22.24 9.99 -1.16
C ASN A 24 -21.80 9.24 0.10
N ILE A 25 -22.40 8.07 0.33
CA ILE A 25 -21.99 7.18 1.43
C ILE A 25 -21.12 6.08 0.85
N ASN A 26 -19.87 6.00 1.32
CA ASN A 26 -18.91 4.97 0.95
C ASN A 26 -18.52 4.14 2.17
N LEU A 27 -17.90 2.96 1.92
CA LEU A 27 -17.29 2.15 2.96
C LEU A 27 -15.81 2.52 3.11
N GLY A 28 -15.47 3.04 4.26
CA GLY A 28 -14.10 3.31 4.69
C GLY A 28 -13.48 2.17 5.49
N PRO A 29 -12.27 2.37 6.00
CA PRO A 29 -11.61 1.40 6.87
C PRO A 29 -12.44 1.11 8.13
N ALA A 30 -12.43 -0.15 8.59
CA ALA A 30 -12.98 -0.51 9.88
C ALA A 30 -11.90 -0.35 10.96
N PRO A 31 -12.21 0.30 12.09
CA PRO A 31 -11.33 0.26 13.24
C PRO A 31 -11.09 -1.18 13.70
N PHE A 32 -9.85 -1.50 14.10
CA PHE A 32 -9.48 -2.86 14.48
C PHE A 32 -10.36 -3.42 15.61
N GLU A 33 -10.73 -2.62 16.58
CA GLU A 33 -11.61 -3.01 17.67
C GLU A 33 -13.04 -3.36 17.19
N SER A 34 -13.51 -2.65 16.15
CA SER A 34 -14.80 -3.00 15.53
C SER A 34 -14.73 -4.33 14.77
N LEU A 35 -13.59 -4.65 14.17
CA LEU A 35 -13.38 -5.97 13.54
C LEU A 35 -13.40 -7.07 14.58
N LYS A 36 -12.66 -6.94 15.68
CA LYS A 36 -12.65 -7.93 16.77
C LYS A 36 -14.05 -8.22 17.33
N THR A 37 -14.87 -7.19 17.46
CA THR A 37 -16.21 -7.32 18.09
C THR A 37 -17.24 -7.88 17.13
N ASN A 38 -17.13 -7.59 15.83
CA ASN A 38 -18.19 -7.87 14.85
C ASN A 38 -17.82 -8.92 13.79
N VAL A 39 -16.58 -9.42 13.78
CA VAL A 39 -16.11 -10.44 12.84
C VAL A 39 -15.62 -11.65 13.60
N GLN A 40 -16.19 -12.79 13.30
CA GLN A 40 -15.76 -14.09 13.82
C GLN A 40 -15.22 -14.95 12.69
N LEU A 41 -14.00 -15.45 12.83
CA LEU A 41 -13.47 -16.47 11.92
C LEU A 41 -14.07 -17.82 12.29
N ILE A 42 -14.67 -18.49 11.32
CA ILE A 42 -15.31 -19.80 11.50
C ILE A 42 -14.45 -20.85 10.80
N GLY A 43 -14.18 -21.96 11.48
CA GLY A 43 -13.39 -23.07 10.96
C GLY A 43 -11.97 -23.10 11.54
N LYS A 44 -11.17 -24.03 11.01
CA LYS A 44 -9.74 -24.13 11.36
C LYS A 44 -8.94 -23.29 10.37
N PRO A 45 -7.93 -22.52 10.84
CA PRO A 45 -7.00 -21.87 9.94
C PRO A 45 -6.34 -22.92 9.05
N ASN A 46 -6.18 -22.63 7.76
CA ASN A 46 -5.32 -23.45 6.93
C ASN A 46 -3.89 -23.30 7.42
N ALA A 47 -3.20 -24.41 7.66
CA ALA A 47 -1.81 -24.42 8.09
C ALA A 47 -0.86 -23.91 6.97
N ASP A 48 -1.31 -24.02 5.71
CA ASP A 48 -0.52 -23.59 4.57
C ASP A 48 -0.65 -22.08 4.42
N ALA A 49 0.47 -21.39 4.41
CA ALA A 49 0.48 -19.97 4.06
C ALA A 49 0.00 -19.80 2.61
N PRO A 50 -0.78 -18.75 2.31
CA PRO A 50 -1.17 -18.48 0.93
C PRO A 50 0.08 -18.30 0.07
N GLU A 51 0.07 -18.87 -1.13
CA GLU A 51 1.15 -18.69 -2.08
C GLU A 51 1.27 -17.20 -2.42
N LEU A 52 2.50 -16.68 -2.29
CA LEU A 52 2.80 -15.31 -2.70
C LEU A 52 3.01 -15.26 -4.21
N ILE A 53 2.32 -14.35 -4.86
CA ILE A 53 2.52 -14.11 -6.30
C ILE A 53 3.74 -13.21 -6.49
N PRO A 54 4.83 -13.71 -7.10
CA PRO A 54 6.00 -12.89 -7.43
C PRO A 54 5.68 -12.01 -8.64
N LEU A 55 5.70 -10.68 -8.44
CA LEU A 55 5.38 -9.72 -9.51
C LEU A 55 6.58 -9.36 -10.40
N ASP A 56 7.76 -9.70 -9.97
CA ASP A 56 9.04 -9.29 -10.55
C ASP A 56 9.69 -10.35 -11.47
N LYS A 57 9.03 -11.48 -11.69
CA LYS A 57 9.57 -12.55 -12.56
C LYS A 57 8.96 -12.49 -13.95
N THR A 58 9.82 -12.26 -14.95
CA THR A 58 9.43 -12.27 -16.36
C THR A 58 8.86 -13.62 -16.77
N GLY A 59 7.75 -13.60 -17.50
CA GLY A 59 7.07 -14.80 -18.01
C GLY A 59 6.28 -15.56 -16.96
N GLN A 60 6.19 -15.08 -15.74
CA GLN A 60 5.35 -15.66 -14.68
C GLN A 60 4.01 -14.93 -14.54
N THR A 61 3.14 -15.50 -13.73
CA THR A 61 1.78 -14.99 -13.46
C THR A 61 1.81 -13.51 -13.07
N GLY A 62 2.78 -13.10 -12.25
CA GLY A 62 2.91 -11.72 -11.81
C GLY A 62 3.14 -10.72 -12.93
N ASP A 63 4.06 -11.02 -13.86
CA ASP A 63 4.32 -10.15 -15.01
C ASP A 63 3.11 -10.09 -15.95
N ALA A 64 2.44 -11.21 -16.19
CA ALA A 64 1.19 -11.25 -16.95
C ALA A 64 0.08 -10.42 -16.28
N TRP A 65 0.03 -10.40 -14.94
CA TRP A 65 -0.91 -9.59 -14.19
C TRP A 65 -0.67 -8.09 -14.37
N LEU A 66 0.58 -7.65 -14.28
CA LEU A 66 0.93 -6.24 -14.44
C LEU A 66 0.56 -5.72 -15.85
N ARG A 67 0.56 -6.59 -16.86
CA ARG A 67 0.21 -6.26 -18.24
C ARG A 67 -1.24 -6.59 -18.63
N ALA A 68 -2.01 -7.19 -17.74
CA ALA A 68 -3.40 -7.51 -18.03
C ALA A 68 -4.25 -6.26 -18.28
N SER A 69 -5.38 -6.42 -18.98
CA SER A 69 -6.37 -5.36 -19.12
C SER A 69 -6.93 -4.93 -17.77
N ASP A 70 -7.38 -3.69 -17.65
CA ASP A 70 -7.88 -3.13 -16.40
C ASP A 70 -9.03 -3.94 -15.78
N ASN A 71 -9.93 -4.48 -16.59
CA ASN A 71 -11.01 -5.34 -16.10
C ASN A 71 -10.45 -6.60 -15.43
N LYS A 72 -9.50 -7.30 -16.06
CA LYS A 72 -8.85 -8.49 -15.49
C LYS A 72 -8.05 -8.16 -14.22
N LYS A 73 -7.39 -7.01 -14.18
CA LYS A 73 -6.70 -6.53 -12.99
C LYS A 73 -7.65 -6.38 -11.81
N CYS A 74 -8.85 -5.81 -12.03
CA CYS A 74 -9.86 -5.65 -11.01
C CYS A 74 -10.50 -6.97 -10.58
N GLU A 75 -10.71 -7.91 -11.51
CA GLU A 75 -11.32 -9.21 -11.23
C GLU A 75 -10.45 -10.10 -10.34
N ASN A 76 -9.14 -10.03 -10.55
CA ASN A 76 -8.18 -10.91 -9.89
C ASN A 76 -7.58 -10.33 -8.60
N THR A 77 -7.89 -9.10 -8.23
CA THR A 77 -7.40 -8.45 -7.00
C THR A 77 -8.56 -8.27 -5.99
N PRO A 78 -8.28 -8.17 -4.69
CA PRO A 78 -6.95 -8.14 -4.06
C PRO A 78 -6.31 -9.53 -3.91
N ILE A 79 -4.98 -9.59 -3.99
CA ILE A 79 -4.19 -10.80 -3.73
C ILE A 79 -2.98 -10.48 -2.86
N LEU A 80 -2.41 -11.50 -2.23
CA LEU A 80 -1.14 -11.36 -1.53
C LEU A 80 0.00 -11.56 -2.54
N ALA A 81 0.88 -10.57 -2.64
CA ALA A 81 1.96 -10.55 -3.60
C ALA A 81 3.28 -10.11 -2.97
N THR A 82 4.36 -10.50 -3.60
CA THR A 82 5.71 -10.05 -3.26
C THR A 82 6.42 -9.50 -4.49
N VAL A 83 7.30 -8.53 -4.29
CA VAL A 83 8.05 -7.87 -5.35
C VAL A 83 9.37 -7.33 -4.82
N ARG A 84 10.42 -7.35 -5.65
CA ARG A 84 11.72 -6.76 -5.29
C ARG A 84 12.02 -5.54 -6.14
N GLY A 85 12.43 -4.47 -5.50
CA GLY A 85 12.73 -3.21 -6.20
C GLY A 85 13.38 -2.16 -5.32
N MET A 86 13.60 -0.99 -5.92
CA MET A 86 14.13 0.19 -5.24
C MET A 86 13.08 1.29 -5.24
N ILE A 87 12.91 1.94 -4.10
CA ILE A 87 12.00 3.08 -3.99
C ILE A 87 12.64 4.30 -4.64
N LYS A 88 12.00 4.84 -5.66
CA LYS A 88 12.49 5.98 -6.44
C LYS A 88 12.76 7.21 -5.57
N GLU A 89 11.89 7.48 -4.62
CA GLU A 89 12.00 8.65 -3.73
C GLU A 89 13.16 8.55 -2.72
N ALA A 90 13.72 7.35 -2.53
CA ALA A 90 14.89 7.11 -1.68
C ALA A 90 16.22 7.29 -2.41
N LEU A 91 16.21 7.31 -3.74
CA LEU A 91 17.43 7.43 -4.54
C LEU A 91 18.14 8.78 -4.29
N PRO A 92 19.51 8.83 -4.36
CA PRO A 92 20.26 10.03 -4.04
C PRO A 92 19.82 11.29 -4.79
N GLU A 93 19.47 11.14 -6.08
CA GLU A 93 18.98 12.23 -6.92
C GLU A 93 17.61 12.79 -6.50
N ASN A 94 16.86 12.04 -5.71
CA ASN A 94 15.52 12.41 -5.26
C ASN A 94 15.47 12.80 -3.76
N ARG A 95 16.56 12.70 -3.02
CA ARG A 95 16.56 12.94 -1.56
C ARG A 95 16.07 14.34 -1.19
N ASN A 96 16.46 15.34 -1.97
CA ASN A 96 16.14 16.74 -1.73
C ASN A 96 14.92 17.22 -2.54
N THR A 97 14.25 16.35 -3.28
CA THR A 97 13.02 16.71 -3.99
C THR A 97 11.84 16.68 -3.05
N LEU A 98 10.91 17.61 -3.25
CA LEU A 98 9.65 17.59 -2.52
C LEU A 98 8.84 16.34 -2.90
N ASP A 99 8.18 15.75 -1.93
CA ASP A 99 7.17 14.74 -2.20
C ASP A 99 6.01 15.37 -2.98
N LYS A 100 5.37 14.58 -3.85
CA LYS A 100 4.25 15.08 -4.65
C LYS A 100 3.16 15.66 -3.76
N GLY A 101 2.77 16.89 -4.03
CA GLY A 101 1.76 17.61 -3.27
C GLY A 101 2.25 18.25 -1.97
N THR A 102 3.57 18.19 -1.68
CA THR A 102 4.16 18.86 -0.51
C THR A 102 4.72 20.23 -0.85
N THR A 103 4.82 21.06 0.17
CA THR A 103 5.56 22.32 0.15
C THR A 103 6.93 22.14 0.83
N SER A 104 7.85 23.10 0.63
CA SER A 104 9.12 23.09 1.35
C SER A 104 8.95 23.08 2.88
N ASP A 105 7.88 23.71 3.35
CA ASP A 105 7.58 23.78 4.78
C ASP A 105 7.21 22.40 5.35
N VAL A 106 6.47 21.60 4.56
CA VAL A 106 6.13 20.22 4.93
C VAL A 106 7.37 19.32 4.90
N LEU A 107 8.20 19.45 3.86
CA LEU A 107 9.41 18.63 3.73
C LEU A 107 10.39 18.85 4.90
N ASN A 108 10.45 20.05 5.43
CA ASN A 108 11.36 20.40 6.53
C ASN A 108 10.74 20.19 7.92
N LYS A 109 9.52 19.71 8.01
CA LYS A 109 8.92 19.37 9.30
C LYS A 109 9.47 18.04 9.81
N GLU A 110 9.69 17.99 11.11
CA GLU A 110 10.20 16.80 11.80
C GLU A 110 9.29 15.59 11.57
N GLU A 111 7.97 15.80 11.53
CA GLU A 111 6.96 14.76 11.34
C GLU A 111 6.96 14.17 9.91
N SER A 112 7.50 14.90 8.95
CA SER A 112 7.59 14.46 7.54
C SER A 112 8.86 13.66 7.24
N LEU A 113 9.83 13.73 8.12
CA LEU A 113 11.10 13.04 8.01
C LEU A 113 11.34 12.17 9.25
N SER A 114 12.21 11.19 9.11
CA SER A 114 12.73 10.47 10.26
C SER A 114 13.64 11.35 11.12
N ALA A 115 13.96 10.87 12.33
CA ALA A 115 14.96 11.51 13.19
C ALA A 115 16.35 11.70 12.51
N ASN A 116 16.63 10.92 11.48
CA ASN A 116 17.84 10.99 10.67
C ASN A 116 17.71 11.94 9.47
N GLY A 117 16.62 12.68 9.34
CA GLY A 117 16.34 13.56 8.22
C GLY A 117 16.06 12.84 6.90
N LYS A 118 15.68 11.54 6.94
CA LYS A 118 15.37 10.75 5.77
C LYS A 118 13.87 10.71 5.51
N LYS A 119 13.47 10.56 4.25
CA LYS A 119 12.07 10.34 3.88
C LYS A 119 11.56 9.04 4.47
N ILE A 120 10.28 9.06 4.86
CA ILE A 120 9.53 7.91 5.39
C ILE A 120 8.44 7.48 4.40
N PHE A 121 7.86 6.29 4.62
CA PHE A 121 6.84 5.75 3.72
C PHE A 121 5.60 6.62 3.63
N GLY A 122 5.11 7.12 4.75
CA GLY A 122 3.84 7.83 4.80
C GLY A 122 3.84 9.04 5.71
N PRO A 123 4.48 10.17 5.33
CA PRO A 123 4.43 11.39 6.12
C PRO A 123 2.99 11.81 6.40
N TYR A 124 2.68 12.07 7.65
CA TYR A 124 1.32 12.43 8.10
C TYR A 124 0.84 13.73 7.46
N GLU A 125 1.73 14.70 7.26
CA GLU A 125 1.41 15.98 6.66
C GLU A 125 0.95 15.91 5.20
N LEU A 126 1.25 14.80 4.51
CA LEU A 126 0.74 14.60 3.16
C LEU A 126 -0.76 14.27 3.17
N HIS A 127 -1.20 13.51 4.19
CA HIS A 127 -2.58 13.06 4.30
C HIS A 127 -2.98 12.85 5.77
N ASP A 128 -3.32 13.92 6.46
CA ASP A 128 -3.77 13.92 7.86
C ASP A 128 -5.11 13.19 8.08
N ASP A 129 -5.92 13.06 7.02
CA ASP A 129 -7.17 12.31 7.00
C ASP A 129 -7.00 10.79 7.01
N GLY A 130 -5.74 10.30 6.89
CA GLY A 130 -5.38 8.88 6.86
C GLY A 130 -5.47 8.23 5.50
N TYR A 131 -5.55 9.03 4.42
CA TYR A 131 -5.32 8.51 3.07
C TYR A 131 -3.91 7.91 2.95
N GLY A 132 -3.72 7.06 1.95
CA GLY A 132 -2.42 6.47 1.71
C GLY A 132 -1.49 7.40 0.94
N VAL A 133 -0.22 7.35 1.29
CA VAL A 133 0.88 7.95 0.52
C VAL A 133 1.42 6.91 -0.44
N ASP A 134 1.64 7.27 -1.69
CA ASP A 134 2.20 6.40 -2.72
C ASP A 134 3.69 6.68 -2.88
N ARG A 135 4.51 5.61 -2.80
CA ARG A 135 5.92 5.61 -3.17
C ARG A 135 6.11 4.79 -4.43
N THR A 136 6.98 5.25 -5.32
CA THR A 136 7.22 4.56 -6.59
C THR A 136 8.26 3.48 -6.41
N LEU A 137 7.88 2.22 -6.52
CA LEU A 137 8.80 1.08 -6.54
C LEU A 137 9.21 0.78 -7.98
N ASN A 138 10.48 0.94 -8.30
CA ASN A 138 11.08 0.51 -9.56
C ASN A 138 11.49 -0.95 -9.44
N LEU A 139 10.90 -1.82 -10.26
CA LEU A 139 11.20 -3.25 -10.26
C LEU A 139 12.58 -3.52 -10.89
N ILE A 140 13.37 -4.36 -10.24
CA ILE A 140 14.73 -4.69 -10.73
C ILE A 140 14.66 -5.49 -12.01
N SER A 141 13.66 -6.34 -12.17
CA SER A 141 13.65 -7.37 -13.24
C SER A 141 13.17 -6.88 -14.60
N ASN A 142 12.36 -5.84 -14.68
CA ASN A 142 11.67 -5.48 -15.92
C ASN A 142 11.40 -3.99 -16.14
N ASN A 143 11.99 -3.12 -15.34
CA ASN A 143 11.80 -1.65 -15.36
C ASN A 143 10.33 -1.18 -15.23
N SER A 144 9.43 -2.06 -14.80
CA SER A 144 8.06 -1.68 -14.49
C SER A 144 8.01 -0.98 -13.13
N THR A 145 6.92 -0.30 -12.86
CA THR A 145 6.69 0.38 -11.59
C THR A 145 5.43 -0.11 -10.90
N VAL A 146 5.48 -0.18 -9.58
CA VAL A 146 4.33 -0.45 -8.71
C VAL A 146 4.30 0.63 -7.63
N ALA A 147 3.12 1.15 -7.30
CA ALA A 147 3.00 2.06 -6.18
C ALA A 147 2.98 1.26 -4.86
N ILE A 148 3.89 1.58 -3.96
CA ILE A 148 3.78 1.15 -2.56
C ILE A 148 2.85 2.13 -1.86
N ARG A 149 1.64 1.69 -1.55
CA ARG A 149 0.65 2.53 -0.87
C ARG A 149 0.62 2.27 0.61
N THR A 150 0.92 3.28 1.39
CA THR A 150 0.99 3.19 2.85
C THR A 150 0.02 4.19 3.48
N SER A 151 -0.90 3.70 4.33
CA SER A 151 -1.74 4.59 5.14
C SER A 151 -0.88 5.32 6.17
N THR A 152 -1.08 6.62 6.32
CA THR A 152 -0.38 7.43 7.33
C THR A 152 -0.68 6.99 8.78
N LYS A 153 -1.71 6.16 8.97
CA LYS A 153 -2.07 5.55 10.27
C LYS A 153 -1.47 4.15 10.47
N ASN A 154 -0.72 3.64 9.50
CA ASN A 154 -0.03 2.36 9.61
C ASN A 154 1.35 2.55 10.24
N ARG A 155 1.83 1.56 11.02
CA ARG A 155 3.19 1.58 11.59
C ARG A 155 4.29 1.66 10.55
N VAL A 156 4.06 1.10 9.36
CA VAL A 156 4.98 1.21 8.22
C VAL A 156 5.20 2.65 7.78
N SER A 157 4.26 3.55 8.01
CA SER A 157 4.36 4.96 7.60
C SER A 157 5.60 5.67 8.15
N PHE A 158 6.04 5.28 9.35
CA PHE A 158 7.19 5.89 10.04
C PHE A 158 8.54 5.27 9.70
N ILE A 159 8.58 4.21 8.88
CA ILE A 159 9.84 3.59 8.47
C ILE A 159 10.52 4.46 7.41
N GLU A 160 11.83 4.63 7.54
CA GLU A 160 12.67 5.27 6.52
C GLU A 160 12.59 4.49 5.20
N LEU A 161 12.58 5.23 4.09
CA LEU A 161 12.65 4.61 2.78
C LEU A 161 14.01 3.93 2.60
N PRO A 162 14.07 2.62 2.29
CA PRO A 162 15.32 1.94 2.01
C PRO A 162 16.02 2.53 0.79
N GLU A 163 17.33 2.76 0.89
CA GLU A 163 18.16 3.29 -0.20
C GLU A 163 18.66 2.19 -1.13
N ASP A 164 18.46 0.95 -0.75
CA ASP A 164 18.82 -0.27 -1.50
C ASP A 164 17.59 -1.06 -1.94
N ALA A 165 17.84 -2.08 -2.75
CA ALA A 165 16.79 -2.96 -3.20
C ALA A 165 16.27 -3.84 -2.06
N ARG A 166 14.96 -3.80 -1.83
CA ARG A 166 14.26 -4.60 -0.82
C ARG A 166 13.17 -5.45 -1.46
N SER A 167 12.76 -6.48 -0.73
CA SER A 167 11.55 -7.23 -1.02
C SER A 167 10.38 -6.65 -0.25
N TYR A 168 9.27 -6.48 -0.94
CA TYR A 168 8.03 -5.91 -0.40
C TYR A 168 6.92 -6.93 -0.55
N THR A 169 6.28 -7.30 0.54
CA THR A 169 5.13 -8.19 0.56
C THR A 169 3.90 -7.42 1.00
N GLY A 170 2.79 -7.61 0.32
CA GLY A 170 1.59 -6.85 0.68
C GLY A 170 0.36 -7.27 -0.10
N VAL A 171 -0.72 -6.57 0.12
CA VAL A 171 -1.96 -6.77 -0.61
C VAL A 171 -1.91 -5.97 -1.90
N LEU A 172 -1.81 -6.67 -3.03
CA LEU A 172 -1.86 -6.06 -4.35
C LEU A 172 -3.30 -5.77 -4.74
N SER A 173 -3.55 -4.54 -5.14
CA SER A 173 -4.81 -4.09 -5.69
C SER A 173 -4.59 -3.22 -6.92
N TYR A 174 -5.65 -3.02 -7.70
CA TYR A 174 -5.63 -2.13 -8.85
C TYR A 174 -6.71 -1.04 -8.71
N TYR A 175 -6.26 0.21 -8.74
CA TYR A 175 -7.15 1.38 -8.79
C TYR A 175 -6.47 2.43 -9.68
N SER A 176 -6.79 2.44 -10.98
CA SER A 176 -6.10 3.22 -12.01
C SER A 176 -4.61 2.92 -12.16
N THR A 177 -3.94 2.53 -11.10
CA THR A 177 -2.56 2.05 -11.05
C THR A 177 -2.46 0.82 -10.15
N TRP A 178 -1.40 0.05 -10.31
CA TRP A 178 -1.07 -1.03 -9.39
C TRP A 178 -0.62 -0.45 -8.05
N GLN A 179 -1.22 -0.95 -6.97
CA GLN A 179 -0.92 -0.53 -5.60
C GLN A 179 -0.66 -1.76 -4.74
N LEU A 180 0.53 -1.84 -4.16
CA LEU A 180 0.89 -2.81 -3.14
C LEU A 180 0.74 -2.15 -1.77
N GLN A 181 -0.19 -2.64 -0.97
CA GLN A 181 -0.48 -2.10 0.36
C GLN A 181 0.28 -2.91 1.40
N LEU A 182 1.25 -2.30 2.06
CA LEU A 182 1.99 -2.92 3.16
C LEU A 182 1.09 -3.03 4.39
N ARG A 183 1.17 -4.17 5.10
CA ARG A 183 0.33 -4.49 6.26
C ARG A 183 1.03 -4.14 7.56
N ASP A 184 2.33 -4.47 7.64
CA ASP A 184 3.19 -4.20 8.79
C ASP A 184 4.67 -4.07 8.39
N THR A 185 5.53 -3.87 9.39
CA THR A 185 6.96 -3.65 9.18
C THR A 185 7.71 -4.85 8.61
N ASN A 186 7.19 -6.07 8.78
CA ASN A 186 7.80 -7.30 8.26
C ASN A 186 7.56 -7.47 6.76
N ASP A 187 6.67 -6.67 6.19
CA ASP A 187 6.42 -6.65 4.74
C ASP A 187 7.56 -6.00 3.94
N VAL A 188 8.55 -5.43 4.62
CA VAL A 188 9.78 -4.87 4.03
C VAL A 188 10.96 -5.70 4.51
N SER A 189 11.63 -6.41 3.61
CA SER A 189 12.75 -7.31 3.97
C SER A 189 13.94 -7.16 3.04
N GLU A 190 15.10 -7.61 3.50
CA GLU A 190 16.35 -7.57 2.73
C GLU A 190 16.41 -8.63 1.62
N ASN A 191 15.62 -9.68 1.74
CA ASN A 191 15.59 -10.83 0.83
C ASN A 191 14.44 -10.76 -0.17
#